data_81e862ed33e31688154cfc5a0e8e85f4
#
_entry.id   81e862ed33e31688154cfc5a0e8e85f4
#
_cell.length_a   1.000
_cell.length_b   1.000
_cell.length_c   1.000
_cell.angle_alpha   90.00
_cell.angle_beta   90.00
_cell.angle_gamma   90.00
#
_symmetry.space_group_name_H-M   'P 1'
#
loop_
_entity.id
_entity.type
_entity.pdbx_description
1 polymer ?
#
loop_
_entity_poly.entity_id
_entity_poly.type
_entity_poly.pdbx_seq_one_letter_code
_entity_poly.pdbx_strand_id
1 'polypeptide(L)'
;MIKRVTILGSGAWAFALSQALKNVDVQMYSIEKEVIESIRTHKKHPRFPVVELGNPISIDEHLHKAIENADLLIESVTSQGFEPVVRALKELNCQIPILITSKGINHKGQTLYEIAKEIGLDGVAVLSGATFADEVLDKKTTCATIACLDPKLRAMIIRIFNNDFFFTEESDHPIPCMLGGAMKNIYAILCGLLEGLNYGKNARAALITKGYHEMKEFLKFRGFDFSSIEGYSGLADLILTCSSEKSRNFQCGLNIARGMSPEEARGSVGMVVEGAFAAKAIHSVIQLPIAQIVYKILYEGYGAKQEARKIF
;
A
#
# COMPACT_ATOMS: atom_id res chain seq x y z
N MET A 1 -2.03 15.13 21.80
CA MET A 1 -3.28 14.71 21.13
C MET A 1 -3.22 15.25 19.70
N ILE A 2 -3.44 14.40 18.70
CA ILE A 2 -3.47 14.83 17.29
C ILE A 2 -4.78 15.59 17.04
N LYS A 3 -4.68 16.82 16.53
CA LYS A 3 -5.81 17.68 16.18
C LYS A 3 -5.82 18.03 14.69
N ARG A 4 -4.66 18.15 14.09
CA ARG A 4 -4.50 18.47 12.66
C ARG A 4 -3.61 17.45 11.97
N VAL A 5 -4.12 16.92 10.86
CA VAL A 5 -3.44 15.91 10.04
C VAL A 5 -3.21 16.47 8.65
N THR A 6 -1.99 16.33 8.11
CA THR A 6 -1.74 16.62 6.70
C THR A 6 -1.50 15.30 5.96
N ILE A 7 -2.31 15.04 4.93
CA ILE A 7 -2.14 13.90 4.04
C ILE A 7 -1.30 14.33 2.84
N LEU A 8 -0.14 13.71 2.67
CA LEU A 8 0.77 13.94 1.56
C LEU A 8 0.38 13.03 0.39
N GLY A 9 -0.29 13.63 -0.59
CA GLY A 9 -0.89 12.94 -1.73
C GLY A 9 -2.40 13.17 -1.80
N SER A 10 -2.97 12.95 -2.99
CA SER A 10 -4.39 13.17 -3.27
C SER A 10 -5.02 12.03 -4.08
N GLY A 11 -4.39 10.86 -4.10
CA GLY A 11 -4.94 9.69 -4.77
C GLY A 11 -6.19 9.12 -4.06
N ALA A 12 -6.78 8.09 -4.65
CA ALA A 12 -7.97 7.41 -4.11
C ALA A 12 -7.81 7.00 -2.64
N TRP A 13 -6.64 6.46 -2.28
CA TRP A 13 -6.37 6.03 -0.91
C TRP A 13 -6.22 7.21 0.06
N ALA A 14 -5.50 8.26 -0.34
CA ALA A 14 -5.39 9.49 0.43
C ALA A 14 -6.76 10.09 0.76
N PHE A 15 -7.65 10.12 -0.24
CA PHE A 15 -9.01 10.61 -0.08
C PHE A 15 -9.83 9.71 0.85
N ALA A 16 -9.75 8.39 0.70
CA ALA A 16 -10.44 7.46 1.60
C ALA A 16 -9.98 7.61 3.06
N LEU A 17 -8.67 7.73 3.28
CA LEU A 17 -8.13 7.97 4.62
C LEU A 17 -8.65 9.27 5.23
N SER A 18 -8.75 10.35 4.45
CA SER A 18 -9.28 11.63 4.95
C SER A 18 -10.69 11.50 5.52
N GLN A 19 -11.50 10.59 4.96
CA GLN A 19 -12.87 10.31 5.42
C GLN A 19 -12.95 9.28 6.56
N ALA A 20 -11.88 8.48 6.75
CA ALA A 20 -11.78 7.54 7.86
C ALA A 20 -11.30 8.17 9.17
N LEU A 21 -10.66 9.34 9.11
CA LEU A 21 -10.17 10.05 10.29
C LEU A 21 -11.30 10.63 11.13
N LYS A 22 -11.12 10.62 12.46
CA LYS A 22 -12.14 11.06 13.44
C LYS A 22 -11.63 12.22 14.29
N ASN A 23 -12.46 13.28 14.39
CA ASN A 23 -12.22 14.42 15.27
C ASN A 23 -10.87 15.13 15.05
N VAL A 24 -10.47 15.28 13.80
CA VAL A 24 -9.25 15.99 13.38
C VAL A 24 -9.53 16.86 12.18
N ASP A 25 -8.83 17.98 12.09
CA ASP A 25 -8.79 18.81 10.89
C ASP A 25 -7.89 18.15 9.84
N VAL A 26 -8.39 18.03 8.61
CA VAL A 26 -7.66 17.38 7.53
C VAL A 26 -7.22 18.39 6.48
N GLN A 27 -5.92 18.44 6.27
CA GLN A 27 -5.29 19.12 5.15
C GLN A 27 -4.76 18.08 4.17
N MET A 28 -4.82 18.34 2.86
CA MET A 28 -4.14 17.54 1.85
C MET A 28 -3.06 18.36 1.14
N TYR A 29 -1.98 17.70 0.77
CA TYR A 29 -0.99 18.21 -0.17
C TYR A 29 -1.13 17.50 -1.50
N SER A 30 -1.19 18.22 -2.60
CA SER A 30 -1.28 17.64 -3.95
C SER A 30 -0.54 18.48 -4.97
N ILE A 31 0.00 17.82 -5.99
CA ILE A 31 0.54 18.45 -7.21
C ILE A 31 -0.42 18.29 -8.40
N GLU A 32 -1.53 17.56 -8.21
CA GLU A 32 -2.54 17.28 -9.25
C GLU A 32 -3.54 18.45 -9.32
N LYS A 33 -3.36 19.37 -10.28
CA LYS A 33 -4.17 20.59 -10.44
C LYS A 33 -5.66 20.30 -10.50
N GLU A 34 -6.08 19.27 -11.24
CA GLU A 34 -7.47 18.87 -11.37
C GLU A 34 -8.09 18.50 -10.01
N VAL A 35 -7.36 17.73 -9.19
CA VAL A 35 -7.81 17.34 -7.86
C VAL A 35 -7.91 18.55 -6.94
N ILE A 36 -6.90 19.44 -6.99
CA ILE A 36 -6.88 20.68 -6.19
C ILE A 36 -8.10 21.53 -6.51
N GLU A 37 -8.35 21.79 -7.79
CA GLU A 37 -9.48 22.62 -8.26
C GLU A 37 -10.81 21.97 -7.87
N SER A 38 -10.97 20.67 -8.10
CA SER A 38 -12.20 19.95 -7.77
C SER A 38 -12.52 19.99 -6.27
N ILE A 39 -11.53 19.76 -5.41
CA ILE A 39 -11.73 19.81 -3.95
C ILE A 39 -12.00 21.24 -3.48
N ARG A 40 -11.28 22.24 -4.00
CA ARG A 40 -11.48 23.66 -3.62
C ARG A 40 -12.86 24.16 -4.02
N THR A 41 -13.29 23.89 -5.26
CA THR A 41 -14.49 24.46 -5.87
C THR A 41 -15.74 23.62 -5.59
N HIS A 42 -15.65 22.32 -5.80
CA HIS A 42 -16.81 21.43 -5.76
C HIS A 42 -16.92 20.60 -4.48
N LYS A 43 -15.90 20.66 -3.59
CA LYS A 43 -15.81 19.80 -2.39
C LYS A 43 -15.94 18.31 -2.72
N LYS A 44 -15.41 17.89 -3.87
CA LYS A 44 -15.49 16.51 -4.38
C LYS A 44 -14.15 16.07 -4.94
N HIS A 45 -13.88 14.77 -4.85
CA HIS A 45 -12.72 14.18 -5.50
C HIS A 45 -13.10 13.71 -6.92
N PRO A 46 -12.30 14.00 -7.99
CA PRO A 46 -12.67 13.65 -9.38
C PRO A 46 -12.98 12.16 -9.60
N ARG A 47 -12.27 11.28 -8.92
CA ARG A 47 -12.50 9.82 -8.99
C ARG A 47 -13.71 9.33 -8.20
N PHE A 48 -14.27 10.17 -7.32
CA PHE A 48 -15.41 9.83 -6.44
C PHE A 48 -16.43 10.98 -6.43
N PRO A 49 -17.01 11.35 -7.58
CA PRO A 49 -17.82 12.56 -7.73
C PRO A 49 -19.16 12.48 -6.96
N VAL A 50 -19.58 11.27 -6.61
CA VAL A 50 -20.83 11.03 -5.86
C VAL A 50 -20.63 10.92 -4.35
N VAL A 51 -19.38 10.82 -3.87
CA VAL A 51 -19.09 10.74 -2.44
C VAL A 51 -19.16 12.13 -1.82
N GLU A 52 -20.06 12.33 -0.87
CA GLU A 52 -20.13 13.55 -0.07
C GLU A 52 -19.04 13.53 1.01
N LEU A 53 -18.38 14.67 1.23
CA LEU A 53 -17.37 14.80 2.27
C LEU A 53 -18.04 14.77 3.65
N GLY A 54 -17.79 13.71 4.41
CA GLY A 54 -18.14 13.63 5.82
C GLY A 54 -17.22 14.52 6.68
N ASN A 55 -15.93 14.54 6.36
CA ASN A 55 -14.94 15.44 6.93
C ASN A 55 -14.58 16.54 5.93
N PRO A 56 -14.64 17.82 6.30
CA PRO A 56 -14.15 18.90 5.44
C PRO A 56 -12.65 18.78 5.23
N ILE A 57 -12.22 18.96 3.98
CA ILE A 57 -10.81 18.88 3.58
C ILE A 57 -10.38 20.24 3.06
N SER A 58 -9.24 20.73 3.54
CA SER A 58 -8.47 21.78 2.89
C SER A 58 -7.35 21.16 2.03
N ILE A 59 -6.91 21.84 0.96
CA ILE A 59 -5.88 21.34 0.05
C ILE A 59 -4.94 22.46 -0.39
N ASP A 60 -3.64 22.17 -0.37
CA ASP A 60 -2.59 23.10 -0.84
C ASP A 60 -1.62 22.38 -1.79
N GLU A 61 -1.06 23.15 -2.72
CA GLU A 61 -0.05 22.70 -3.70
C GLU A 61 1.38 22.97 -3.24
N HIS A 62 1.55 23.72 -2.15
CA HIS A 62 2.85 24.03 -1.58
C HIS A 62 3.09 23.20 -0.31
N LEU A 63 4.07 22.30 -0.35
CA LEU A 63 4.35 21.36 0.74
C LEU A 63 4.55 22.09 2.09
N HIS A 64 5.35 23.16 2.15
CA HIS A 64 5.62 23.88 3.38
C HIS A 64 4.36 24.48 4.02
N LYS A 65 3.39 24.95 3.21
CA LYS A 65 2.10 25.45 3.71
C LYS A 65 1.18 24.32 4.15
N ALA A 66 1.19 23.22 3.39
CA ALA A 66 0.34 22.07 3.71
C ALA A 66 0.70 21.43 5.05
N ILE A 67 1.98 21.41 5.43
CA ILE A 67 2.44 20.80 6.69
C ILE A 67 2.43 21.78 7.88
N GLU A 68 2.13 23.05 7.66
CA GLU A 68 2.11 24.07 8.72
C GLU A 68 1.07 23.74 9.81
N ASN A 69 1.52 23.72 11.05
CA ASN A 69 0.71 23.37 12.23
C ASN A 69 0.10 21.95 12.22
N ALA A 70 0.63 21.01 11.42
CA ALA A 70 0.21 19.63 11.49
C ALA A 70 0.81 18.91 12.71
N ASP A 71 0.02 18.07 13.36
CA ASP A 71 0.45 17.19 14.46
C ASP A 71 0.92 15.83 13.95
N LEU A 72 0.46 15.44 12.75
CA LEU A 72 0.79 14.18 12.09
C LEU A 72 0.76 14.37 10.57
N LEU A 73 1.75 13.82 9.88
CA LEU A 73 1.73 13.64 8.43
C LEU A 73 1.27 12.22 8.11
N ILE A 74 0.40 12.06 7.10
CA ILE A 74 0.04 10.77 6.52
C ILE A 74 0.56 10.74 5.09
N GLU A 75 1.57 9.93 4.85
CA GLU A 75 2.11 9.73 3.52
C GLU A 75 1.20 8.77 2.74
N SER A 76 0.78 9.18 1.55
CA SER A 76 -0.11 8.41 0.66
C SER A 76 0.15 8.76 -0.82
N VAL A 77 1.42 8.80 -1.21
CA VAL A 77 1.85 8.93 -2.60
C VAL A 77 2.13 7.54 -3.20
N THR A 78 2.58 7.47 -4.44
CA THR A 78 3.08 6.20 -5.02
C THR A 78 4.42 5.83 -4.38
N SER A 79 4.77 4.54 -4.37
CA SER A 79 6.08 4.10 -3.87
C SER A 79 7.27 4.81 -4.52
N GLN A 80 7.14 5.21 -5.79
CA GLN A 80 8.13 6.00 -6.53
C GLN A 80 8.18 7.47 -6.10
N GLY A 81 7.05 8.02 -5.67
CA GLY A 81 6.94 9.40 -5.17
C GLY A 81 7.38 9.55 -3.70
N PHE A 82 7.59 8.43 -2.99
CA PHE A 82 7.87 8.43 -1.56
C PHE A 82 9.19 9.15 -1.21
N GLU A 83 10.30 8.69 -1.78
CA GLU A 83 11.62 9.22 -1.44
C GLU A 83 11.76 10.72 -1.75
N PRO A 84 11.32 11.25 -2.90
CA PRO A 84 11.29 12.70 -3.13
C PRO A 84 10.54 13.49 -2.06
N VAL A 85 9.37 13.02 -1.63
CA VAL A 85 8.57 13.69 -0.59
C VAL A 85 9.29 13.67 0.76
N VAL A 86 9.84 12.52 1.16
CA VAL A 86 10.55 12.39 2.44
C VAL A 86 11.83 13.25 2.47
N ARG A 87 12.56 13.34 1.36
CA ARG A 87 13.73 14.24 1.23
C ARG A 87 13.33 15.71 1.35
N ALA A 88 12.24 16.11 0.70
CA ALA A 88 11.72 17.47 0.82
C ALA A 88 11.31 17.81 2.26
N LEU A 89 10.70 16.88 3.01
CA LEU A 89 10.42 17.05 4.43
C LEU A 89 11.71 17.24 5.25
N LYS A 90 12.76 16.48 4.93
CA LYS A 90 14.07 16.62 5.59
C LYS A 90 14.71 17.98 5.31
N GLU A 91 14.65 18.45 4.07
CA GLU A 91 15.16 19.79 3.68
C GLU A 91 14.41 20.91 4.40
N LEU A 92 13.11 20.73 4.66
CA LEU A 92 12.30 21.64 5.47
C LEU A 92 12.55 21.53 6.99
N ASN A 93 13.48 20.67 7.43
CA ASN A 93 13.72 20.35 8.85
C ASN A 93 12.45 19.93 9.59
N CYS A 94 11.56 19.21 8.91
CA CYS A 94 10.29 18.76 9.48
C CYS A 94 10.50 17.76 10.60
N GLN A 95 9.95 18.06 11.79
CA GLN A 95 10.00 17.19 12.97
C GLN A 95 8.63 16.53 13.26
N ILE A 96 7.64 16.75 12.39
CA ILE A 96 6.31 16.20 12.56
C ILE A 96 6.36 14.69 12.31
N PRO A 97 5.78 13.85 13.20
CA PRO A 97 5.74 12.42 12.98
C PRO A 97 4.97 12.06 11.70
N ILE A 98 5.37 10.95 11.06
CA ILE A 98 4.81 10.52 9.78
C ILE A 98 4.25 9.10 9.87
N LEU A 99 3.02 8.92 9.36
CA LEU A 99 2.40 7.63 9.13
C LEU A 99 2.53 7.27 7.65
N ILE A 100 3.28 6.23 7.34
CA ILE A 100 3.45 5.72 5.98
C ILE A 100 2.30 4.76 5.66
N THR A 101 1.60 5.01 4.56
CA THR A 101 0.49 4.15 4.11
C THR A 101 0.72 3.52 2.73
N SER A 102 1.74 3.99 2.01
CA SER A 102 2.17 3.40 0.75
C SER A 102 2.85 2.05 0.98
N LYS A 103 2.65 1.14 0.04
CA LYS A 103 3.16 -0.23 0.11
C LYS A 103 4.23 -0.41 -0.96
N GLY A 104 5.46 -0.69 -0.55
CA GLY A 104 6.54 -0.88 -1.50
C GLY A 104 7.89 -1.17 -0.85
N ILE A 105 8.79 -1.65 -1.68
CA ILE A 105 10.20 -1.86 -1.37
C ILE A 105 11.05 -1.30 -2.52
N ASN A 106 12.26 -0.83 -2.20
CA ASN A 106 13.20 -0.40 -3.23
C ASN A 106 13.96 -1.60 -3.84
N HIS A 107 14.82 -1.33 -4.82
CA HIS A 107 15.63 -2.34 -5.51
C HIS A 107 16.62 -3.12 -4.61
N LYS A 108 16.87 -2.64 -3.38
CA LYS A 108 17.68 -3.33 -2.37
C LYS A 108 16.83 -4.18 -1.40
N GLY A 109 15.52 -4.26 -1.63
CA GLY A 109 14.57 -4.93 -0.73
C GLY A 109 14.29 -4.18 0.57
N GLN A 110 14.67 -2.89 0.67
CA GLN A 110 14.37 -2.05 1.81
C GLN A 110 12.94 -1.51 1.71
N THR A 111 12.26 -1.49 2.83
CA THR A 111 10.93 -0.91 2.98
C THR A 111 10.97 0.62 2.97
N LEU A 112 9.84 1.25 2.69
CA LEU A 112 9.72 2.72 2.77
C LEU A 112 9.97 3.24 4.20
N TYR A 113 9.68 2.43 5.23
CA TYR A 113 10.03 2.73 6.62
C TYR A 113 11.55 2.84 6.82
N GLU A 114 12.32 1.88 6.29
CA GLU A 114 13.78 1.88 6.36
C GLU A 114 14.36 3.09 5.61
N ILE A 115 13.83 3.40 4.44
CA ILE A 115 14.24 4.58 3.66
C ILE A 115 13.98 5.87 4.46
N ALA A 116 12.82 6.02 5.09
CA ALA A 116 12.50 7.17 5.92
C ALA A 116 13.48 7.32 7.10
N LYS A 117 13.84 6.20 7.74
CA LYS A 117 14.82 6.19 8.85
C LYS A 117 16.23 6.51 8.36
N GLU A 118 16.67 6.02 7.21
CA GLU A 118 17.96 6.34 6.61
C GLU A 118 18.09 7.84 6.24
N ILE A 119 17.00 8.45 5.75
CA ILE A 119 16.95 9.89 5.48
C ILE A 119 16.98 10.71 6.79
N GLY A 120 16.70 10.07 7.92
CA GLY A 120 16.74 10.67 9.25
C GLY A 120 15.43 11.34 9.66
N LEU A 121 14.29 10.74 9.33
CA LEU A 121 13.01 11.10 9.92
C LEU A 121 12.81 10.38 11.27
N ASP A 122 12.31 11.12 12.23
CA ASP A 122 11.89 10.60 13.53
C ASP A 122 10.37 10.40 13.56
N GLY A 123 9.88 9.65 14.56
CA GLY A 123 8.42 9.45 14.71
C GLY A 123 7.75 8.79 13.52
N VAL A 124 8.37 7.72 12.97
CA VAL A 124 7.84 7.01 11.80
C VAL A 124 6.92 5.86 12.23
N ALA A 125 5.71 5.85 11.71
CA ALA A 125 4.72 4.77 11.87
C ALA A 125 4.27 4.24 10.50
N VAL A 126 3.64 3.07 10.49
CA VAL A 126 3.13 2.39 9.29
C VAL A 126 1.68 2.02 9.49
N LEU A 127 0.83 2.24 8.48
CA LEU A 127 -0.50 1.67 8.35
C LEU A 127 -0.50 0.68 7.20
N SER A 128 -0.84 -0.57 7.48
CA SER A 128 -0.97 -1.63 6.48
C SER A 128 -2.16 -2.53 6.81
N GLY A 129 -2.86 -3.04 5.81
CA GLY A 129 -4.00 -3.93 6.04
C GLY A 129 -4.85 -4.16 4.81
N ALA A 130 -5.88 -4.97 4.99
CA ALA A 130 -6.86 -5.34 3.98
C ALA A 130 -7.83 -4.18 3.73
N THR A 131 -7.46 -3.24 2.86
CA THR A 131 -8.16 -1.97 2.71
C THR A 131 -8.33 -1.59 1.23
N PHE A 132 -9.57 -1.58 0.74
CA PHE A 132 -9.92 -0.96 -0.55
C PHE A 132 -10.50 0.44 -0.30
N ALA A 133 -10.03 1.42 -1.06
CA ALA A 133 -10.43 2.82 -0.89
C ALA A 133 -11.94 3.06 -1.03
N ASP A 134 -12.57 2.40 -2.01
CA ASP A 134 -14.01 2.47 -2.25
C ASP A 134 -14.82 1.90 -1.06
N GLU A 135 -14.35 0.81 -0.45
CA GLU A 135 -15.02 0.21 0.70
C GLU A 135 -14.89 1.07 1.96
N VAL A 136 -13.76 1.73 2.16
CA VAL A 136 -13.58 2.71 3.24
C VAL A 136 -14.51 3.91 3.03
N LEU A 137 -14.64 4.42 1.79
CA LEU A 137 -15.54 5.52 1.46
C LEU A 137 -17.01 5.13 1.64
N ASP A 138 -17.37 3.88 1.35
CA ASP A 138 -18.70 3.31 1.61
C ASP A 138 -18.94 2.99 3.10
N LYS A 139 -17.98 3.30 3.98
CA LYS A 139 -18.03 3.00 5.43
C LYS A 139 -18.25 1.50 5.72
N LYS A 140 -17.73 0.62 4.85
CA LYS A 140 -17.72 -0.82 5.11
C LYS A 140 -16.66 -1.16 6.14
N THR A 141 -16.93 -2.17 6.96
CA THR A 141 -15.98 -2.63 7.98
C THR A 141 -14.60 -2.87 7.37
N THR A 142 -13.63 -2.12 7.86
CA THR A 142 -12.25 -2.13 7.41
C THR A 142 -11.33 -2.34 8.59
N CYS A 143 -10.34 -3.21 8.44
CA CYS A 143 -9.37 -3.52 9.49
C CYS A 143 -7.94 -3.29 8.98
N ALA A 144 -7.12 -2.65 9.79
CA ALA A 144 -5.72 -2.36 9.47
C ALA A 144 -4.82 -2.48 10.70
N THR A 145 -3.52 -2.63 10.49
CA THR A 145 -2.49 -2.62 11.53
C THR A 145 -1.81 -1.26 11.57
N ILE A 146 -1.71 -0.65 12.75
CA ILE A 146 -0.85 0.51 13.02
C ILE A 146 0.42 -0.01 13.67
N ALA A 147 1.54 0.06 12.96
CA ALA A 147 2.83 -0.39 13.45
C ALA A 147 3.76 0.80 13.73
N CYS A 148 4.25 0.88 14.97
CA CYS A 148 5.16 1.94 15.41
C CYS A 148 5.96 1.48 16.63
N LEU A 149 7.27 1.78 16.66
CA LEU A 149 8.13 1.47 17.82
C LEU A 149 7.79 2.34 19.04
N ASP A 150 7.35 3.59 18.83
CA ASP A 150 6.90 4.46 19.92
C ASP A 150 5.43 4.13 20.29
N PRO A 151 5.17 3.55 21.48
CA PRO A 151 3.83 3.19 21.91
C PRO A 151 2.92 4.40 22.13
N LYS A 152 3.47 5.58 22.45
CA LYS A 152 2.67 6.80 22.65
C LYS A 152 2.17 7.33 21.31
N LEU A 153 3.05 7.40 20.31
CA LEU A 153 2.67 7.80 18.96
C LEU A 153 1.66 6.80 18.36
N ARG A 154 1.92 5.48 18.53
CA ARG A 154 1.01 4.43 18.08
C ARG A 154 -0.39 4.59 18.66
N ALA A 155 -0.51 4.77 19.96
CA ALA A 155 -1.80 4.97 20.63
C ALA A 155 -2.52 6.25 20.16
N MET A 156 -1.79 7.34 19.89
CA MET A 156 -2.37 8.57 19.37
C MET A 156 -2.93 8.36 17.94
N ILE A 157 -2.22 7.63 17.09
CA ILE A 157 -2.67 7.33 15.71
C ILE A 157 -3.90 6.42 15.76
N ILE A 158 -3.89 5.34 16.56
CA ILE A 158 -5.03 4.44 16.72
C ILE A 158 -6.30 5.20 17.10
N ARG A 159 -6.18 6.17 18.00
CA ARG A 159 -7.34 6.96 18.47
C ARG A 159 -8.03 7.75 17.37
N ILE A 160 -7.31 8.27 16.39
CA ILE A 160 -7.89 9.06 15.29
C ILE A 160 -8.45 8.20 14.16
N PHE A 161 -8.07 6.90 14.09
CA PHE A 161 -8.59 5.97 13.09
C PHE A 161 -9.76 5.13 13.60
N ASN A 162 -9.73 4.66 14.85
CA ASN A 162 -10.78 3.78 15.38
C ASN A 162 -12.14 4.49 15.45
N ASN A 163 -13.10 3.98 14.68
CA ASN A 163 -14.48 4.44 14.61
C ASN A 163 -15.43 3.26 14.34
N ASP A 164 -16.66 3.52 13.92
CA ASP A 164 -17.73 2.51 13.79
C ASP A 164 -17.50 1.54 12.61
N PHE A 165 -16.60 1.87 11.68
CA PHE A 165 -16.31 1.06 10.48
C PHE A 165 -14.81 0.81 10.23
N PHE A 166 -13.91 1.61 10.82
CA PHE A 166 -12.48 1.45 10.67
C PHE A 166 -11.87 1.03 12.01
N PHE A 167 -11.31 -0.18 12.05
CA PHE A 167 -10.75 -0.80 13.24
C PHE A 167 -9.24 -1.02 13.05
N THR A 168 -8.47 -0.79 14.12
CA THR A 168 -7.04 -0.99 14.06
C THR A 168 -6.55 -1.94 15.15
N GLU A 169 -5.62 -2.81 14.78
CA GLU A 169 -4.74 -3.53 15.72
C GLU A 169 -3.40 -2.81 15.83
N GLU A 170 -2.71 -3.02 16.93
CA GLU A 170 -1.39 -2.45 17.16
C GLU A 170 -0.27 -3.46 16.87
N SER A 171 0.90 -2.94 16.44
CA SER A 171 2.14 -3.70 16.29
C SER A 171 3.34 -2.81 16.64
N ASP A 172 4.41 -3.41 17.14
CA ASP A 172 5.73 -2.79 17.30
C ASP A 172 6.73 -3.22 16.21
N HIS A 173 6.23 -3.82 15.11
CA HIS A 173 7.02 -4.37 14.01
C HIS A 173 6.71 -3.67 12.67
N PRO A 174 7.11 -2.38 12.45
CA PRO A 174 6.77 -1.64 11.23
C PRO A 174 7.35 -2.26 9.94
N ILE A 175 8.57 -2.81 9.99
CA ILE A 175 9.22 -3.41 8.82
C ILE A 175 8.47 -4.68 8.35
N PRO A 176 8.20 -5.68 9.20
CA PRO A 176 7.38 -6.84 8.82
C PRO A 176 6.00 -6.47 8.27
N CYS A 177 5.28 -5.56 8.92
CA CYS A 177 3.97 -5.11 8.44
C CYS A 177 4.04 -4.51 7.02
N MET A 178 5.09 -3.75 6.72
CA MET A 178 5.27 -3.16 5.39
C MET A 178 5.71 -4.21 4.35
N LEU A 179 6.56 -5.16 4.72
CA LEU A 179 6.96 -6.27 3.84
C LEU A 179 5.76 -7.13 3.44
N GLY A 180 4.85 -7.43 4.37
CA GLY A 180 3.59 -8.12 4.08
C GLY A 180 2.79 -7.40 3.01
N GLY A 181 2.58 -6.10 3.17
CA GLY A 181 1.87 -5.26 2.20
C GLY A 181 2.54 -5.14 0.83
N ALA A 182 3.87 -5.22 0.75
CA ALA A 182 4.60 -5.18 -0.52
C ALA A 182 4.55 -6.53 -1.25
N MET A 183 4.83 -7.63 -0.55
CA MET A 183 4.96 -8.96 -1.15
C MET A 183 3.63 -9.54 -1.64
N LYS A 184 2.51 -9.30 -0.95
CA LYS A 184 1.18 -9.76 -1.38
C LYS A 184 0.86 -9.45 -2.84
N ASN A 185 1.36 -8.31 -3.33
CA ASN A 185 1.11 -7.83 -4.68
C ASN A 185 1.74 -8.73 -5.76
N ILE A 186 2.84 -9.41 -5.44
CA ILE A 186 3.49 -10.40 -6.31
C ILE A 186 2.54 -11.57 -6.54
N TYR A 187 2.00 -12.11 -5.46
CA TYR A 187 1.12 -13.29 -5.51
C TYR A 187 -0.23 -12.96 -6.15
N ALA A 188 -0.70 -11.73 -5.99
CA ALA A 188 -1.93 -11.27 -6.65
C ALA A 188 -1.81 -11.30 -8.18
N ILE A 189 -0.64 -10.99 -8.77
CA ILE A 189 -0.41 -11.12 -10.20
C ILE A 189 -0.61 -12.60 -10.64
N LEU A 190 -0.03 -13.55 -9.90
CA LEU A 190 -0.20 -14.98 -10.23
C LEU A 190 -1.63 -15.46 -10.01
N CYS A 191 -2.35 -14.95 -8.99
CA CYS A 191 -3.75 -15.29 -8.78
C CYS A 191 -4.61 -14.84 -9.96
N GLY A 192 -4.38 -13.63 -10.50
CA GLY A 192 -5.03 -13.17 -11.71
C GLY A 192 -4.67 -13.99 -12.94
N LEU A 193 -3.40 -14.40 -13.06
CA LEU A 193 -2.93 -15.27 -14.13
C LEU A 193 -3.64 -16.64 -14.07
N LEU A 194 -3.71 -17.28 -12.91
CA LEU A 194 -4.39 -18.56 -12.73
C LEU A 194 -5.88 -18.47 -13.02
N GLU A 195 -6.54 -17.36 -12.65
CA GLU A 195 -7.95 -17.11 -12.98
C GLU A 195 -8.14 -17.08 -14.48
N GLY A 196 -7.36 -16.28 -15.21
CA GLY A 196 -7.47 -16.16 -16.67
C GLY A 196 -7.08 -17.44 -17.43
N LEU A 197 -6.23 -18.29 -16.84
CA LEU A 197 -5.91 -19.63 -17.37
C LEU A 197 -6.89 -20.74 -16.93
N ASN A 198 -7.95 -20.37 -16.19
CA ASN A 198 -9.01 -21.27 -15.72
C ASN A 198 -8.53 -22.43 -14.83
N TYR A 199 -7.56 -22.17 -13.93
CA TYR A 199 -7.11 -23.16 -12.95
C TYR A 199 -8.10 -23.39 -11.80
N GLY A 200 -9.00 -22.44 -11.55
CA GLY A 200 -10.04 -22.53 -10.54
C GLY A 200 -9.62 -22.12 -9.13
N LYS A 201 -10.61 -22.13 -8.24
CA LYS A 201 -10.46 -21.58 -6.86
C LYS A 201 -9.54 -22.40 -5.97
N ASN A 202 -9.48 -23.73 -6.17
CA ASN A 202 -8.58 -24.60 -5.38
C ASN A 202 -7.10 -24.25 -5.64
N ALA A 203 -6.73 -24.04 -6.90
CA ALA A 203 -5.39 -23.63 -7.28
C ALA A 203 -5.03 -22.25 -6.70
N ARG A 204 -5.99 -21.29 -6.75
CA ARG A 204 -5.79 -19.99 -6.14
C ARG A 204 -5.57 -20.07 -4.63
N ALA A 205 -6.35 -20.86 -3.91
CA ALA A 205 -6.17 -21.08 -2.47
C ALA A 205 -4.79 -21.67 -2.16
N ALA A 206 -4.36 -22.67 -2.93
CA ALA A 206 -3.02 -23.27 -2.78
C ALA A 206 -1.90 -22.26 -3.05
N LEU A 207 -2.05 -21.41 -4.08
CA LEU A 207 -1.10 -20.32 -4.38
C LEU A 207 -1.01 -19.29 -3.25
N ILE A 208 -2.15 -18.87 -2.67
CA ILE A 208 -2.18 -17.96 -1.52
C ILE A 208 -1.39 -18.56 -0.36
N THR A 209 -1.59 -19.85 -0.07
CA THR A 209 -0.85 -20.56 0.98
C THR A 209 0.65 -20.57 0.70
N LYS A 210 1.07 -20.90 -0.53
CA LYS A 210 2.49 -20.88 -0.92
C LYS A 210 3.08 -19.47 -0.83
N GLY A 211 2.35 -18.45 -1.28
CA GLY A 211 2.76 -17.05 -1.16
C GLY A 211 2.95 -16.62 0.28
N TYR A 212 2.05 -17.03 1.17
CA TYR A 212 2.20 -16.75 2.61
C TYR A 212 3.44 -17.44 3.20
N HIS A 213 3.77 -18.66 2.78
CA HIS A 213 5.01 -19.32 3.20
C HIS A 213 6.25 -18.57 2.72
N GLU A 214 6.28 -18.10 1.45
CA GLU A 214 7.41 -17.28 0.97
C GLU A 214 7.54 -15.93 1.71
N MET A 215 6.41 -15.32 2.10
CA MET A 215 6.46 -14.12 2.95
C MET A 215 7.17 -14.42 4.28
N LYS A 216 6.86 -15.55 4.92
CA LYS A 216 7.54 -16.00 6.15
C LYS A 216 9.03 -16.28 5.91
N GLU A 217 9.39 -16.93 4.81
CA GLU A 217 10.78 -17.18 4.45
C GLU A 217 11.56 -15.88 4.23
N PHE A 218 10.95 -14.91 3.56
CA PHE A 218 11.58 -13.60 3.37
C PHE A 218 11.79 -12.86 4.69
N LEU A 219 10.79 -12.85 5.58
CA LEU A 219 10.93 -12.25 6.91
C LEU A 219 12.05 -12.91 7.71
N LYS A 220 12.10 -14.24 7.70
CA LYS A 220 13.19 -15.00 8.36
C LYS A 220 14.56 -14.65 7.78
N PHE A 221 14.67 -14.56 6.46
CA PHE A 221 15.90 -14.12 5.79
C PHE A 221 16.33 -12.72 6.23
N ARG A 222 15.34 -11.81 6.44
CA ARG A 222 15.56 -10.46 6.93
C ARG A 222 15.77 -10.38 8.45
N GLY A 223 15.77 -11.49 9.18
CA GLY A 223 15.97 -11.57 10.63
C GLY A 223 14.74 -11.16 11.47
N PHE A 224 13.54 -11.20 10.89
CA PHE A 224 12.29 -10.87 11.59
C PHE A 224 11.46 -12.10 11.92
N ASP A 225 10.69 -12.01 13.02
CA ASP A 225 9.64 -12.97 13.31
C ASP A 225 8.44 -12.76 12.37
N PHE A 226 7.81 -13.86 11.99
CA PHE A 226 6.66 -13.86 11.09
C PHE A 226 5.31 -13.66 11.78
N SER A 227 5.23 -13.72 13.11
CA SER A 227 3.97 -13.50 13.85
C SER A 227 3.33 -12.15 13.53
N SER A 228 4.16 -11.16 13.23
CA SER A 228 3.71 -9.81 12.84
C SER A 228 2.95 -9.72 11.50
N ILE A 229 2.97 -10.77 10.67
CA ILE A 229 2.20 -10.82 9.41
C ILE A 229 1.01 -11.80 9.47
N GLU A 230 0.70 -12.35 10.63
CA GLU A 230 -0.48 -13.22 10.82
C GLU A 230 -1.79 -12.44 10.92
N GLY A 231 -1.70 -11.12 11.20
CA GLY A 231 -2.82 -10.19 11.32
C GLY A 231 -3.23 -9.49 10.01
N TYR A 232 -3.75 -8.27 10.16
CA TYR A 232 -4.35 -7.53 9.03
C TYR A 232 -3.33 -7.05 8.01
N SER A 233 -2.11 -6.71 8.41
CA SER A 233 -1.06 -6.21 7.51
C SER A 233 -0.44 -7.28 6.61
N GLY A 234 -0.60 -8.56 6.95
CA GLY A 234 -0.02 -9.68 6.21
C GLY A 234 -1.09 -10.59 5.62
N LEU A 235 -1.59 -11.56 6.42
CA LEU A 235 -2.47 -12.62 5.94
C LEU A 235 -3.80 -12.07 5.39
N ALA A 236 -4.46 -11.16 6.10
CA ALA A 236 -5.72 -10.60 5.62
C ALA A 236 -5.55 -9.79 4.32
N ASP A 237 -4.49 -8.98 4.23
CA ASP A 237 -4.21 -8.18 3.03
C ASP A 237 -3.80 -9.06 1.84
N LEU A 238 -3.09 -10.16 2.07
CA LEU A 238 -2.79 -11.17 1.06
C LEU A 238 -4.07 -11.81 0.52
N ILE A 239 -4.95 -12.31 1.40
CA ILE A 239 -6.22 -12.94 1.03
C ILE A 239 -7.08 -11.96 0.21
N LEU A 240 -7.29 -10.74 0.72
CA LEU A 240 -8.10 -9.74 0.03
C LEU A 240 -7.57 -9.43 -1.36
N THR A 241 -6.26 -9.17 -1.47
CA THR A 241 -5.63 -8.73 -2.72
C THR A 241 -5.61 -9.85 -3.77
N CYS A 242 -5.40 -11.09 -3.35
CA CYS A 242 -5.36 -12.27 -4.21
C CYS A 242 -6.75 -12.81 -4.61
N SER A 243 -7.81 -12.38 -3.92
CA SER A 243 -9.17 -12.88 -4.14
C SER A 243 -10.07 -11.88 -4.87
N SER A 244 -9.59 -10.67 -5.16
CA SER A 244 -10.42 -9.60 -5.70
C SER A 244 -9.92 -9.09 -7.05
N GLU A 245 -10.85 -9.01 -8.01
CA GLU A 245 -10.61 -8.36 -9.29
C GLU A 245 -10.42 -6.83 -9.19
N LYS A 246 -10.76 -6.22 -8.06
CA LYS A 246 -10.43 -4.81 -7.77
C LYS A 246 -8.92 -4.59 -7.64
N SER A 247 -8.14 -5.65 -7.38
CA SER A 247 -6.68 -5.57 -7.30
C SER A 247 -6.07 -5.35 -8.68
N ARG A 248 -5.35 -4.24 -8.85
CA ARG A 248 -4.59 -3.93 -10.07
C ARG A 248 -3.55 -4.99 -10.40
N ASN A 249 -2.93 -5.58 -9.38
CA ASN A 249 -1.98 -6.67 -9.56
C ASN A 249 -2.69 -7.92 -10.09
N PHE A 250 -3.85 -8.25 -9.56
CA PHE A 250 -4.69 -9.33 -10.07
C PHE A 250 -5.12 -9.07 -11.53
N GLN A 251 -5.59 -7.86 -11.84
CA GLN A 251 -5.97 -7.48 -13.20
C GLN A 251 -4.79 -7.57 -14.18
N CYS A 252 -3.60 -7.17 -13.78
CA CYS A 252 -2.39 -7.32 -14.59
C CYS A 252 -2.16 -8.80 -14.97
N GLY A 253 -2.21 -9.72 -14.00
CA GLY A 253 -2.06 -11.15 -14.24
C GLY A 253 -3.17 -11.74 -15.13
N LEU A 254 -4.42 -11.30 -14.92
CA LEU A 254 -5.56 -11.70 -15.73
C LEU A 254 -5.40 -11.26 -17.20
N ASN A 255 -4.90 -10.05 -17.45
CA ASN A 255 -4.66 -9.53 -18.78
C ASN A 255 -3.52 -10.26 -19.50
N ILE A 256 -2.46 -10.63 -18.77
CA ILE A 256 -1.39 -11.50 -19.30
C ILE A 256 -1.97 -12.87 -19.72
N ALA A 257 -2.84 -13.47 -18.93
CA ALA A 257 -3.49 -14.73 -19.27
C ALA A 257 -4.35 -14.64 -20.52
N ARG A 258 -4.94 -13.46 -20.80
CA ARG A 258 -5.74 -13.14 -21.99
C ARG A 258 -4.89 -12.84 -23.24
N GLY A 259 -3.57 -12.90 -23.14
CA GLY A 259 -2.65 -12.76 -24.27
C GLY A 259 -2.01 -11.39 -24.42
N MET A 260 -2.21 -10.45 -23.49
CA MET A 260 -1.45 -9.20 -23.48
C MET A 260 0.00 -9.48 -23.14
N SER A 261 0.92 -8.75 -23.74
CA SER A 261 2.32 -8.73 -23.29
C SER A 261 2.39 -8.19 -21.85
N PRO A 262 3.44 -8.52 -21.09
CA PRO A 262 3.61 -8.00 -19.74
C PRO A 262 3.63 -6.47 -19.67
N GLU A 263 4.12 -5.79 -20.69
CA GLU A 263 4.16 -4.33 -20.77
C GLU A 263 2.75 -3.75 -21.01
N GLU A 264 2.00 -4.28 -21.99
CA GLU A 264 0.62 -3.88 -22.25
C GLU A 264 -0.28 -4.14 -21.04
N ALA A 265 -0.12 -5.30 -20.36
CA ALA A 265 -0.92 -5.65 -19.18
C ALA A 265 -0.66 -4.69 -18.02
N ARG A 266 0.60 -4.25 -17.80
CA ARG A 266 0.92 -3.22 -16.80
C ARG A 266 0.35 -1.85 -17.18
N GLY A 267 0.40 -1.47 -18.45
CA GLY A 267 -0.15 -0.21 -18.94
C GLY A 267 -1.67 -0.15 -18.87
N SER A 268 -2.34 -1.27 -19.13
CA SER A 268 -3.82 -1.35 -19.21
C SER A 268 -4.55 -1.10 -17.88
N VAL A 269 -3.89 -1.28 -16.72
CA VAL A 269 -4.51 -1.07 -15.41
C VAL A 269 -4.50 0.40 -14.95
N GLY A 270 -3.98 1.32 -15.78
CA GLY A 270 -4.06 2.76 -15.59
C GLY A 270 -3.31 3.34 -14.39
N MET A 271 -2.58 2.52 -13.65
CA MET A 271 -1.81 2.89 -12.44
C MET A 271 -0.64 1.93 -12.24
N VAL A 272 0.25 2.26 -11.30
CA VAL A 272 1.42 1.43 -10.98
C VAL A 272 1.02 0.03 -10.51
N VAL A 273 1.67 -0.99 -11.08
CA VAL A 273 1.58 -2.40 -10.67
C VAL A 273 2.71 -2.67 -9.68
N GLU A 274 2.46 -2.44 -8.40
CA GLU A 274 3.47 -2.54 -7.32
C GLU A 274 4.09 -3.95 -7.24
N GLY A 275 3.31 -5.00 -7.53
CA GLY A 275 3.80 -6.38 -7.54
C GLY A 275 4.90 -6.65 -8.55
N ALA A 276 4.94 -5.91 -9.67
CA ALA A 276 6.02 -6.03 -10.65
C ALA A 276 7.34 -5.48 -10.08
N PHE A 277 7.29 -4.31 -9.44
CA PHE A 277 8.47 -3.74 -8.78
C PHE A 277 8.94 -4.61 -7.62
N ALA A 278 8.01 -5.09 -6.79
CA ALA A 278 8.32 -5.98 -5.68
C ALA A 278 8.97 -7.29 -6.16
N ALA A 279 8.46 -7.92 -7.23
CA ALA A 279 9.05 -9.13 -7.80
C ALA A 279 10.50 -8.91 -8.26
N LYS A 280 10.76 -7.77 -8.91
CA LYS A 280 12.12 -7.39 -9.34
C LYS A 280 13.05 -7.16 -8.15
N ALA A 281 12.58 -6.45 -7.13
CA ALA A 281 13.35 -6.17 -5.92
C ALA A 281 13.66 -7.46 -5.14
N ILE A 282 12.68 -8.33 -4.92
CA ILE A 282 12.86 -9.61 -4.23
C ILE A 282 13.86 -10.49 -4.99
N HIS A 283 13.72 -10.59 -6.33
CA HIS A 283 14.62 -11.39 -7.17
C HIS A 283 16.09 -10.97 -7.01
N SER A 284 16.37 -9.67 -6.83
CA SER A 284 17.75 -9.17 -6.63
C SER A 284 18.34 -9.48 -5.25
N VAL A 285 17.50 -9.87 -4.27
CA VAL A 285 17.90 -10.07 -2.87
C VAL A 285 17.90 -11.54 -2.47
N ILE A 286 16.88 -12.29 -2.90
CA ILE A 286 16.69 -13.71 -2.54
C ILE A 286 15.91 -14.45 -3.62
N GLN A 287 16.20 -15.74 -3.78
CA GLN A 287 15.47 -16.61 -4.71
C GLN A 287 14.27 -17.26 -3.99
N LEU A 288 13.07 -16.72 -4.22
CA LEU A 288 11.82 -17.29 -3.75
C LEU A 288 11.07 -17.91 -4.95
N PRO A 289 10.77 -19.22 -4.94
CA PRO A 289 10.28 -19.96 -6.12
C PRO A 289 9.04 -19.33 -6.77
N ILE A 290 8.03 -18.93 -5.98
CA ILE A 290 6.78 -18.35 -6.53
C ILE A 290 6.99 -16.92 -7.00
N ALA A 291 7.69 -16.08 -6.24
CA ALA A 291 8.02 -14.71 -6.66
C ALA A 291 8.88 -14.72 -7.94
N GLN A 292 9.77 -15.71 -8.10
CA GLN A 292 10.61 -15.86 -9.28
C GLN A 292 9.81 -16.17 -10.55
N ILE A 293 8.68 -16.89 -10.45
CA ILE A 293 7.77 -17.11 -11.58
C ILE A 293 7.25 -15.77 -12.12
N VAL A 294 6.84 -14.86 -11.24
CA VAL A 294 6.40 -13.52 -11.64
C VAL A 294 7.53 -12.76 -12.34
N TYR A 295 8.73 -12.78 -11.77
CA TYR A 295 9.89 -12.11 -12.36
C TYR A 295 10.19 -12.62 -13.77
N LYS A 296 10.23 -13.95 -13.96
CA LYS A 296 10.48 -14.57 -15.27
C LYS A 296 9.44 -14.18 -16.32
N ILE A 297 8.17 -14.17 -15.97
CA ILE A 297 7.09 -13.76 -16.87
C ILE A 297 7.22 -12.28 -17.23
N LEU A 298 7.43 -11.41 -16.25
CA LEU A 298 7.37 -9.97 -16.45
C LEU A 298 8.65 -9.36 -17.07
N TYR A 299 9.82 -9.99 -16.89
CA TYR A 299 11.10 -9.38 -17.21
C TYR A 299 12.01 -10.23 -18.09
N GLU A 300 11.84 -11.56 -18.11
CA GLU A 300 12.70 -12.48 -18.88
C GLU A 300 11.95 -13.09 -20.09
N GLY A 301 10.68 -12.73 -20.32
CA GLY A 301 9.92 -13.16 -21.50
C GLY A 301 9.49 -14.63 -21.49
N TYR A 302 9.51 -15.29 -20.33
CA TYR A 302 9.02 -16.67 -20.22
C TYR A 302 7.51 -16.76 -20.42
N GLY A 303 7.07 -17.84 -21.09
CA GLY A 303 5.65 -18.06 -21.36
C GLY A 303 4.82 -18.25 -20.09
N ALA A 304 3.83 -17.38 -19.88
CA ALA A 304 3.01 -17.34 -18.67
C ALA A 304 2.33 -18.69 -18.35
N LYS A 305 1.78 -19.39 -19.38
CA LYS A 305 1.16 -20.71 -19.23
C LYS A 305 2.16 -21.80 -18.80
N GLN A 306 3.40 -21.72 -19.30
CA GLN A 306 4.47 -22.66 -18.95
C GLN A 306 4.93 -22.43 -17.52
N GLU A 307 5.17 -21.20 -17.14
CA GLU A 307 5.61 -20.85 -15.78
C GLU A 307 4.51 -21.13 -14.73
N ALA A 308 3.23 -20.89 -15.04
CA ALA A 308 2.12 -21.18 -14.15
C ALA A 308 2.06 -22.67 -13.74
N ARG A 309 2.47 -23.61 -14.60
CA ARG A 309 2.52 -25.03 -14.27
C ARG A 309 3.54 -25.38 -13.19
N LYS A 310 4.54 -24.56 -12.96
CA LYS A 310 5.59 -24.76 -11.96
C LYS A 310 5.16 -24.33 -10.55
N ILE A 311 3.98 -23.74 -10.41
CA ILE A 311 3.44 -23.32 -9.12
C ILE A 311 3.11 -24.56 -8.24
N PHE A 312 2.69 -25.62 -8.86
CA PHE A 312 2.22 -26.86 -8.20
C PHE A 312 3.18 -28.01 -8.49
#